data_1baeee3f443cbad18e84018b4362a9f4
#
_entry.id   1baeee3f443cbad18e84018b4362a9f4
#
_cell.length_a   1.000
_cell.length_b   1.000
_cell.length_c   1.000
_cell.angle_alpha   90.00
_cell.angle_beta   90.00
_cell.angle_gamma   90.00
#
_symmetry.space_group_name_H-M   'P 1'
#
loop_
_entity.id
_entity.type
_entity.pdbx_description
1 polymer ?
#
loop_
_entity_poly.entity_id
_entity_poly.type
_entity_poly.pdbx_seq_one_letter_code
_entity_poly.pdbx_strand_id
1 'polypeptide(L)'
;MEIVCLDMEGTLTEEIWEKVAYDTGIEDLGKTTRDIPSYEDLLDMRIEIMSKEGIGLSDVQKAASSVELLPGALEFVSNLRKNFQVVILSDTFHDIAKPLMEKLGFPFLPVSYTHLTLPTKRIV
;
A
#
# COMPACT_ATOMS: atom_id res chain seq x y z
N MET A 1 -22.67 -11.16 -9.70
CA MET A 1 -21.35 -10.60 -10.08
C MET A 1 -20.32 -10.98 -9.04
N GLU A 2 -19.21 -11.48 -9.48
CA GLU A 2 -18.11 -11.84 -8.57
C GLU A 2 -17.26 -10.62 -8.25
N ILE A 3 -16.73 -10.61 -7.03
CA ILE A 3 -15.83 -9.56 -6.55
C ILE A 3 -14.43 -10.15 -6.42
N VAL A 4 -13.46 -9.47 -7.01
CA VAL A 4 -12.05 -9.82 -6.88
C VAL A 4 -11.40 -8.80 -5.96
N CYS A 5 -10.77 -9.27 -4.90
CA CYS A 5 -10.04 -8.44 -3.96
C CYS A 5 -8.55 -8.56 -4.24
N LEU A 6 -7.91 -7.46 -4.50
CA LEU A 6 -6.47 -7.39 -4.79
C LEU A 6 -5.75 -6.66 -3.68
N ASP A 7 -4.60 -7.19 -3.27
CA ASP A 7 -3.66 -6.45 -2.47
C ASP A 7 -2.97 -5.40 -3.36
N MET A 8 -2.43 -4.35 -2.78
CA MET A 8 -1.82 -3.25 -3.54
C MET A 8 -0.29 -3.36 -3.56
N GLU A 9 0.34 -3.10 -2.43
CA GLU A 9 1.79 -3.09 -2.34
C GLU A 9 2.38 -4.48 -2.49
N GLY A 10 3.38 -4.63 -3.34
CA GLY A 10 4.01 -5.91 -3.63
C GLY A 10 3.24 -6.77 -4.62
N THR A 11 2.01 -6.41 -4.97
CA THR A 11 1.16 -7.12 -5.94
C THR A 11 0.93 -6.27 -7.19
N LEU A 12 0.56 -5.02 -7.02
CA LEU A 12 0.27 -4.09 -8.12
C LEU A 12 1.27 -2.95 -8.19
N THR A 13 1.88 -2.62 -7.07
CA THR A 13 2.83 -1.52 -6.94
C THR A 13 4.08 -1.99 -6.21
N GLU A 14 5.14 -1.22 -6.33
CA GLU A 14 6.28 -1.34 -5.44
C GLU A 14 5.85 -0.98 -4.01
N GLU A 15 6.67 -1.33 -3.03
CA GLU A 15 6.35 -1.06 -1.63
C GLU A 15 6.72 0.37 -1.24
N ILE A 16 5.78 1.06 -0.60
CA ILE A 16 5.93 2.47 -0.22
C ILE A 16 7.06 2.65 0.80
N TRP A 17 7.09 1.81 1.82
CA TRP A 17 8.08 1.96 2.89
C TRP A 17 9.50 1.65 2.45
N GLU A 18 9.69 0.79 1.46
CA GLU A 18 11.02 0.61 0.84
C GLU A 18 11.47 1.91 0.17
N LYS A 19 10.54 2.59 -0.49
CA LYS A 19 10.83 3.88 -1.12
C LYS A 19 11.13 4.96 -0.10
N VAL A 20 10.37 5.00 0.99
CA VAL A 20 10.62 5.92 2.10
C VAL A 20 12.03 5.68 2.68
N ALA A 21 12.38 4.42 2.91
CA ALA A 21 13.70 4.06 3.42
C ALA A 21 14.80 4.52 2.47
N TYR A 22 14.62 4.31 1.18
CA TYR A 22 15.57 4.74 0.16
C TYR A 22 15.73 6.26 0.13
N ASP A 23 14.61 6.99 0.10
CA ASP A 23 14.62 8.45 -0.01
C ASP A 23 15.19 9.13 1.25
N THR A 24 14.99 8.54 2.41
CA THR A 24 15.47 9.10 3.69
C THR A 24 16.85 8.57 4.10
N GLY A 25 17.28 7.47 3.52
CA GLY A 25 18.51 6.79 3.91
C GLY A 25 18.39 6.02 5.23
N ILE A 26 17.18 5.80 5.72
CA ILE A 26 16.93 5.09 6.99
C ILE A 26 16.40 3.69 6.68
N GLU A 27 17.29 2.70 6.72
CA GLU A 27 16.96 1.32 6.36
C GLU A 27 15.83 0.73 7.20
N ASP A 28 15.77 1.06 8.47
CA ASP A 28 14.77 0.49 9.37
C ASP A 28 13.34 0.85 8.98
N LEU A 29 13.13 1.95 8.26
CA LEU A 29 11.80 2.30 7.75
C LEU A 29 11.29 1.32 6.70
N GLY A 30 12.18 0.58 6.06
CA GLY A 30 11.83 -0.43 5.08
C GLY A 30 11.52 -1.80 5.66
N LYS A 31 11.65 -1.99 6.96
CA LYS A 31 11.29 -3.26 7.61
C LYS A 31 9.81 -3.54 7.46
N THR A 32 9.48 -4.83 7.39
CA THR A 32 8.11 -5.31 7.20
C THR A 32 7.71 -6.22 8.36
N THR A 33 6.50 -6.74 8.30
CA THR A 33 6.04 -7.74 9.29
C THR A 33 6.82 -9.05 9.23
N ARG A 34 7.62 -9.25 8.20
CA ARG A 34 8.58 -10.36 8.16
C ARG A 34 9.72 -10.17 9.16
N ASP A 35 10.10 -8.92 9.40
CA ASP A 35 11.16 -8.56 10.37
C ASP A 35 10.60 -8.35 11.76
N ILE A 36 9.45 -7.68 11.85
CA ILE A 36 8.74 -7.38 13.09
C ILE A 36 7.31 -7.92 12.93
N PRO A 37 7.01 -9.13 13.44
CA PRO A 37 5.73 -9.80 13.17
C PRO A 37 4.49 -9.04 13.63
N SER A 38 4.58 -8.26 14.72
CA SER A 38 3.47 -7.43 15.17
C SER A 38 3.39 -6.17 14.34
N TYR A 39 2.26 -5.97 13.65
CA TYR A 39 2.02 -4.75 12.88
C TYR A 39 2.04 -3.50 13.76
N GLU A 40 1.50 -3.60 14.97
CA GLU A 40 1.52 -2.48 15.92
C GLU A 40 2.94 -2.10 16.31
N ASP A 41 3.79 -3.09 16.59
CA ASP A 41 5.19 -2.85 16.92
C ASP A 41 5.94 -2.23 15.74
N LEU A 42 5.65 -2.70 14.53
CA LEU A 42 6.24 -2.16 13.32
C LEU A 42 5.84 -0.69 13.13
N LEU A 43 4.56 -0.38 13.32
CA LEU A 43 4.04 0.97 13.21
C LEU A 43 4.65 1.89 14.27
N ASP A 44 4.72 1.42 15.51
CA ASP A 44 5.33 2.18 16.61
C ASP A 44 6.80 2.49 16.33
N MET A 45 7.54 1.53 15.80
CA MET A 45 8.93 1.73 15.40
C MET A 45 9.06 2.81 14.32
N ARG A 46 8.20 2.75 13.31
CA ARG A 46 8.20 3.75 12.23
C ARG A 46 7.88 5.14 12.75
N ILE A 47 6.88 5.26 13.60
CA ILE A 47 6.49 6.54 14.20
C ILE A 47 7.63 7.11 15.04
N GLU A 48 8.28 6.28 15.84
CA GLU A 48 9.41 6.70 16.67
C GLU A 48 10.57 7.22 15.82
N ILE A 49 10.93 6.50 14.77
CA ILE A 49 12.00 6.91 13.86
C ILE A 49 11.64 8.22 13.16
N MET A 50 10.43 8.33 12.65
CA MET A 50 9.95 9.53 11.95
C MET A 50 9.99 10.74 12.88
N SER A 51 9.53 10.59 14.11
CA SER A 51 9.54 11.65 15.09
C SER A 51 10.97 12.10 15.42
N LYS A 52 11.87 11.14 15.60
CA LYS A 52 13.27 11.41 15.95
C LYS A 52 14.02 12.08 14.79
N GLU A 53 13.75 11.68 13.57
CA GLU A 53 14.47 12.15 12.38
C GLU A 53 13.79 13.32 11.68
N GLY A 54 12.67 13.81 12.22
CA GLY A 54 11.95 14.94 11.64
C GLY A 54 11.24 14.63 10.33
N ILE A 55 10.85 13.39 10.12
CA ILE A 55 10.12 12.96 8.91
C ILE A 55 8.63 13.06 9.18
N GLY A 56 7.93 13.81 8.34
CA GLY A 56 6.49 14.00 8.45
C GLY A 56 5.69 13.23 7.42
N LEU A 57 4.37 13.34 7.52
CA LEU A 57 3.44 12.71 6.57
C LEU A 57 3.73 13.14 5.13
N SER A 58 4.07 14.41 4.92
CA SER A 58 4.38 14.93 3.58
C SER A 58 5.55 14.22 2.92
N ASP A 59 6.55 13.80 3.69
CA ASP A 59 7.69 13.06 3.17
C ASP A 59 7.28 11.66 2.71
N VAL A 60 6.41 11.02 3.46
CA VAL A 60 5.86 9.70 3.10
C VAL A 60 4.97 9.81 1.87
N GLN A 61 4.13 10.82 1.81
CA GLN A 61 3.27 11.08 0.65
C GLN A 61 4.09 11.35 -0.61
N LYS A 62 5.18 12.07 -0.49
CA LYS A 62 6.10 12.33 -1.60
C LYS A 62 6.72 11.04 -2.10
N ALA A 63 7.18 10.19 -1.19
CA ALA A 63 7.73 8.89 -1.55
C ALA A 63 6.65 8.02 -2.23
N ALA A 64 5.45 7.99 -1.68
CA ALA A 64 4.32 7.25 -2.26
C ALA A 64 3.99 7.70 -3.67
N SER A 65 4.05 9.01 -3.93
CA SER A 65 3.78 9.57 -5.25
C SER A 65 4.81 9.12 -6.30
N SER A 66 6.01 8.77 -5.87
CA SER A 66 7.08 8.32 -6.76
C SER A 66 7.16 6.79 -6.90
N VAL A 67 6.37 6.05 -6.14
CA VAL A 67 6.29 4.59 -6.26
C VAL A 67 5.63 4.24 -7.60
N GLU A 68 6.20 3.27 -8.29
CA GLU A 68 5.72 2.87 -9.60
C GLU A 68 4.83 1.63 -9.52
N LEU A 69 3.96 1.50 -10.51
CA LEU A 69 3.19 0.28 -10.70
C LEU A 69 4.14 -0.83 -11.18
N LEU A 70 3.88 -2.05 -10.73
CA LEU A 70 4.59 -3.20 -11.25
C LEU A 70 4.26 -3.40 -12.73
N PRO A 71 5.19 -3.96 -13.54
CA PRO A 71 4.93 -4.18 -14.96
C PRO A 71 3.66 -5.00 -15.18
N GLY A 72 2.78 -4.48 -16.04
CA GLY A 72 1.52 -5.14 -16.37
C GLY A 72 0.38 -4.93 -15.37
N ALA A 73 0.61 -4.25 -14.25
CA ALA A 73 -0.41 -4.08 -13.21
C ALA A 73 -1.64 -3.31 -13.70
N LEU A 74 -1.43 -2.19 -14.38
CA LEU A 74 -2.54 -1.38 -14.88
C LEU A 74 -3.39 -2.15 -15.90
N GLU A 75 -2.74 -2.83 -16.82
CA GLU A 75 -3.41 -3.65 -17.84
C GLU A 75 -4.18 -4.80 -17.20
N PHE A 76 -3.58 -5.47 -16.23
CA PHE A 76 -4.21 -6.56 -15.49
C PHE A 76 -5.48 -6.10 -14.78
N VAL A 77 -5.40 -5.00 -14.05
CA VAL A 77 -6.56 -4.43 -13.34
C VAL A 77 -7.64 -4.00 -14.32
N SER A 78 -7.26 -3.34 -15.41
CA SER A 78 -8.21 -2.90 -16.43
C SER A 78 -8.96 -4.08 -17.05
N ASN A 79 -8.26 -5.16 -17.31
CA ASN A 79 -8.88 -6.37 -17.87
C ASN A 79 -9.82 -7.05 -16.86
N LEU A 80 -9.43 -7.13 -15.59
CA LEU A 80 -10.30 -7.69 -14.55
C LEU A 80 -11.58 -6.90 -14.41
N ARG A 81 -11.51 -5.58 -14.46
CA ARG A 81 -12.69 -4.71 -14.29
C ARG A 81 -13.74 -4.87 -15.39
N LYS A 82 -13.38 -5.47 -16.51
CA LYS A 82 -14.33 -5.74 -17.59
C LYS A 82 -15.35 -6.82 -17.21
N ASN A 83 -14.95 -7.77 -16.36
CA ASN A 83 -15.76 -8.93 -16.03
C ASN A 83 -16.09 -9.07 -14.56
N PHE A 84 -15.38 -8.36 -13.69
CA PHE A 84 -15.49 -8.46 -12.23
C PHE A 84 -15.58 -7.08 -11.62
N GLN A 85 -16.17 -7.03 -10.43
CA GLN A 85 -15.99 -5.87 -9.58
C GLN A 85 -14.67 -6.05 -8.84
N VAL A 86 -13.78 -5.08 -8.95
CA VAL A 86 -12.43 -5.15 -8.35
C VAL A 86 -12.37 -4.22 -7.16
N VAL A 87 -11.92 -4.75 -6.04
CA VAL A 87 -11.72 -3.99 -4.80
C VAL A 87 -10.24 -4.10 -4.42
N ILE A 88 -9.62 -2.98 -4.14
CA ILE A 88 -8.26 -2.94 -3.64
C ILE A 88 -8.30 -2.97 -2.12
N LEU A 89 -7.61 -3.94 -1.51
CA LEU A 89 -7.46 -4.05 -0.08
C LEU A 89 -6.04 -3.66 0.29
N SER A 90 -5.90 -2.78 1.27
CA SER A 90 -4.59 -2.32 1.71
C SER A 90 -4.62 -1.94 3.19
N ASP A 91 -3.52 -2.15 3.88
CA ASP A 91 -3.32 -1.64 5.25
C ASP A 91 -2.68 -0.26 5.25
N THR A 92 -2.40 0.29 4.09
CA THR A 92 -1.81 1.62 3.95
C THR A 92 -2.84 2.70 4.26
N PHE A 93 -2.43 3.74 4.97
CA PHE A 93 -3.30 4.88 5.25
C PHE A 93 -3.77 5.54 3.95
N HIS A 94 -5.03 5.98 3.93
CA HIS A 94 -5.66 6.53 2.73
C HIS A 94 -4.90 7.71 2.14
N ASP A 95 -4.40 8.59 2.99
CA ASP A 95 -3.65 9.78 2.53
C ASP A 95 -2.36 9.40 1.81
N ILE A 96 -1.80 8.23 2.12
CA ILE A 96 -0.59 7.71 1.49
C ILE A 96 -0.95 6.91 0.23
N ALA A 97 -2.03 6.15 0.27
CA ALA A 97 -2.45 5.27 -0.82
C ALA A 97 -3.04 6.01 -2.02
N LYS A 98 -3.59 7.20 -1.81
CA LYS A 98 -4.31 7.96 -2.84
C LYS A 98 -3.57 8.10 -4.17
N PRO A 99 -2.29 8.53 -4.20
CA PRO A 99 -1.58 8.66 -5.48
C PRO A 99 -1.47 7.33 -6.23
N LEU A 100 -1.34 6.21 -5.53
CA LEU A 100 -1.24 4.90 -6.15
C LEU A 100 -2.59 4.44 -6.70
N MET A 101 -3.68 4.72 -5.99
CA MET A 101 -5.02 4.43 -6.48
C MET A 101 -5.32 5.19 -7.77
N GLU A 102 -4.89 6.44 -7.85
CA GLU A 102 -5.04 7.25 -9.05
C GLU A 102 -4.27 6.65 -10.24
N LYS A 103 -3.05 6.17 -10.00
CA LYS A 103 -2.25 5.50 -11.03
C LYS A 103 -2.90 4.22 -11.53
N LEU A 104 -3.62 3.51 -10.66
CA LEU A 104 -4.34 2.29 -11.02
C LEU A 104 -5.69 2.56 -11.69
N GLY A 105 -6.09 3.81 -11.79
CA GLY A 105 -7.35 4.20 -12.43
C GLY A 105 -8.59 4.05 -11.54
N PHE A 106 -8.41 3.97 -10.23
CA PHE A 106 -9.51 3.90 -9.28
C PHE A 106 -9.86 5.29 -8.76
N PRO A 107 -11.14 5.71 -8.85
CA PRO A 107 -11.56 7.00 -8.31
C PRO A 107 -11.76 6.99 -6.79
N PHE A 108 -11.74 5.80 -6.17
CA PHE A 108 -12.00 5.61 -4.75
C PHE A 108 -10.77 5.12 -4.03
N LEU A 109 -10.73 5.36 -2.70
CA LEU A 109 -9.66 4.88 -1.84
C LEU A 109 -9.76 3.37 -1.66
N PRO A 110 -8.64 2.70 -1.32
CA PRO A 110 -8.67 1.26 -1.06
C PRO A 110 -9.46 0.97 0.21
N VAL A 111 -9.98 -0.26 0.30
CA VAL A 111 -10.60 -0.76 1.51
C VAL A 111 -9.50 -1.27 2.43
N SER A 112 -9.52 -0.83 3.70
CA SER A 112 -8.57 -1.30 4.69
C SER A 112 -8.97 -2.68 5.20
N TYR A 113 -8.13 -3.68 4.97
CA TYR A 113 -8.43 -5.02 5.45
C TYR A 113 -8.16 -5.19 6.94
N THR A 114 -7.57 -4.21 7.61
CA THR A 114 -7.42 -4.22 9.07
C THR A 114 -8.78 -4.05 9.77
N HIS A 115 -9.76 -3.53 9.06
CA HIS A 115 -11.11 -3.31 9.56
C HIS A 115 -12.15 -4.18 8.87
N LEU A 116 -11.72 -5.11 8.03
CA LEU A 116 -12.62 -5.90 7.20
C LEU A 116 -12.47 -7.38 7.49
N THR A 117 -13.61 -8.03 7.76
CA THR A 117 -13.70 -9.48 7.84
C THR A 117 -14.44 -9.98 6.60
N LEU A 118 -13.79 -10.79 5.80
CA LEU A 118 -14.38 -11.35 4.60
C LEU A 118 -14.78 -12.79 4.85
N PRO A 119 -16.07 -13.14 4.69
CA PRO A 119 -16.53 -14.52 4.89
C PRO A 119 -16.03 -15.45 3.79
N THR A 120 -15.93 -14.94 2.58
CA THR A 120 -15.39 -15.67 1.43
C THR A 120 -14.33 -14.79 0.83
N LYS A 121 -13.13 -15.31 0.69
CA LYS A 121 -12.07 -14.45 0.24
C LYS A 121 -11.15 -15.12 -0.74
N ARG A 122 -10.78 -14.30 -1.68
CA ARG A 122 -9.69 -14.57 -2.57
C ARG A 122 -8.92 -13.26 -2.68
N ILE A 123 -7.80 -13.17 -1.96
CA ILE A 123 -6.92 -11.99 -1.98
C ILE A 123 -5.67 -12.37 -2.75
N VAL A 124 -5.39 -11.63 -3.78
CA VAL A 124 -4.21 -11.84 -4.61
C VAL A 124 -3.37 -10.58 -4.71
#